data_53ea0006a659ba6ebf2d68fcd620f10b
#
_entry.id   53ea0006a659ba6ebf2d68fcd620f10b
#
_cell.length_a   1.000
_cell.length_b   1.000
_cell.length_c   1.000
_cell.angle_alpha   90.00
_cell.angle_beta   90.00
_cell.angle_gamma   90.00
#
_symmetry.space_group_name_H-M   'P 1'
#
loop_
_entity.id
_entity.type
_entity.pdbx_description
1 polymer ?
#
loop_
_entity_poly.entity_id
_entity_poly.type
_entity_poly.pdbx_seq_one_letter_code
_entity_poly.pdbx_strand_id
1 'polypeptide(L)'
;MRGLFLKLRSAVVQALAHDVINTAKAAAYSSMLMLFPAMLVVTTLLAQAQAGGTALGEFRSTFEQFLPPDTLDLLQSYVLSRRVHSFQVIFSASSLSIFAALGVMLTLMEGFRRAYRLPAEAWSFWGRRVRALLLVPIVLVPLTVATMVIVFGRQIELWIIEAAGHDLRHIVLFFWRMARWSVVLATSITVLTALYHFGTRRKEHWARVIPGALAGTLMWFPATLAFGWYVTRDENYSRFYGSFAAGIATLVWLYLTAFIVLLGAELNGVLYWDRHEQEVTRKTAHEMPEKAGESTTAKKDSGPILAVASSRNGALAPAAHSQRPVR
;
A
#
# COMPACT_ATOMS: atom_id res chain seq x y z
N MET A 1 -12.40 -8.50 -20.73
CA MET A 1 -13.06 -7.75 -19.64
C MET A 1 -13.64 -8.65 -18.54
N ARG A 2 -14.33 -9.76 -18.83
CA ARG A 2 -14.86 -10.69 -17.80
C ARG A 2 -13.78 -11.23 -16.83
N GLY A 3 -12.58 -11.56 -17.30
CA GLY A 3 -11.50 -12.08 -16.42
C GLY A 3 -10.97 -11.07 -15.42
N LEU A 4 -10.85 -9.77 -15.79
CA LEU A 4 -10.39 -8.72 -14.89
C LEU A 4 -11.43 -8.44 -13.79
N PHE A 5 -12.71 -8.41 -14.16
CA PHE A 5 -13.81 -8.23 -13.21
C PHE A 5 -13.87 -9.36 -12.18
N LEU A 6 -13.69 -10.60 -12.61
CA LEU A 6 -13.64 -11.77 -11.71
C LEU A 6 -12.46 -11.68 -10.73
N LYS A 7 -11.29 -11.25 -11.20
CA LYS A 7 -10.10 -11.06 -10.35
C LYS A 7 -10.28 -9.93 -9.34
N LEU A 8 -10.91 -8.84 -9.75
CA LEU A 8 -11.22 -7.73 -8.84
C LEU A 8 -12.23 -8.16 -7.77
N ARG A 9 -13.29 -8.88 -8.16
CA ARG A 9 -14.24 -9.48 -7.21
C ARG A 9 -13.54 -10.44 -6.24
N SER A 10 -12.66 -11.30 -6.73
CA SER A 10 -11.87 -12.21 -5.90
C SER A 10 -10.97 -11.45 -4.92
N ALA A 11 -10.33 -10.35 -5.35
CA ALA A 11 -9.52 -9.50 -4.48
C ALA A 11 -10.36 -8.88 -3.35
N VAL A 12 -11.57 -8.40 -3.64
CA VAL A 12 -12.49 -7.86 -2.61
C VAL A 12 -12.92 -8.94 -1.61
N VAL A 13 -13.26 -10.14 -2.07
CA VAL A 13 -13.63 -11.25 -1.18
C VAL A 13 -12.45 -11.66 -0.30
N GLN A 14 -11.24 -11.75 -0.87
CA GLN A 14 -10.03 -12.07 -0.10
C GLN A 14 -9.65 -10.94 0.88
N ALA A 15 -9.86 -9.68 0.52
CA ALA A 15 -9.65 -8.55 1.41
C ALA A 15 -10.51 -8.67 2.69
N LEU A 16 -11.76 -9.12 2.56
CA LEU A 16 -12.63 -9.38 3.71
C LEU A 16 -12.12 -10.57 4.54
N ALA A 17 -11.69 -11.64 3.89
CA ALA A 17 -11.16 -12.84 4.57
C ALA A 17 -9.82 -12.57 5.28
N HIS A 18 -8.99 -11.68 4.75
CA HIS A 18 -7.68 -11.31 5.32
C HIS A 18 -7.75 -10.15 6.32
N ASP A 19 -8.96 -9.75 6.74
CA ASP A 19 -9.19 -8.70 7.76
C ASP A 19 -8.60 -7.32 7.37
N VAL A 20 -8.70 -6.98 6.09
CA VAL A 20 -8.17 -5.72 5.53
C VAL A 20 -8.86 -4.52 6.19
N ILE A 21 -10.15 -4.63 6.54
CA ILE A 21 -10.92 -3.56 7.18
C ILE A 21 -10.28 -3.14 8.51
N ASN A 22 -9.94 -4.07 9.40
CA ASN A 22 -9.33 -3.75 10.68
C ASN A 22 -7.87 -3.33 10.53
N THR A 23 -7.15 -3.90 9.57
CA THR A 23 -5.79 -3.45 9.23
C THR A 23 -5.79 -2.00 8.72
N ALA A 24 -6.77 -1.62 7.89
CA ALA A 24 -6.93 -0.25 7.43
C ALA A 24 -7.28 0.73 8.55
N LYS A 25 -8.15 0.32 9.49
CA LYS A 25 -8.45 1.13 10.71
C LYS A 25 -7.19 1.37 11.54
N ALA A 26 -6.39 0.32 11.77
CA ALA A 26 -5.14 0.43 12.53
C ALA A 26 -4.11 1.33 11.81
N ALA A 27 -4.01 1.24 10.48
CA ALA A 27 -3.16 2.13 9.69
C ALA A 27 -3.65 3.59 9.74
N ALA A 28 -4.95 3.83 9.65
CA ALA A 28 -5.55 5.16 9.76
C ALA A 28 -5.30 5.79 11.14
N TYR A 29 -5.47 5.02 12.21
CA TYR A 29 -5.16 5.47 13.57
C TYR A 29 -3.69 5.87 13.73
N SER A 30 -2.77 5.03 13.27
CA SER A 30 -1.32 5.32 13.29
C SER A 30 -0.98 6.56 12.45
N SER A 31 -1.63 6.72 11.29
CA SER A 31 -1.46 7.89 10.42
C SER A 31 -1.98 9.17 11.06
N MET A 32 -3.09 9.10 11.78
CA MET A 32 -3.62 10.23 12.54
C MET A 32 -2.67 10.66 13.67
N LEU A 33 -2.09 9.71 14.40
CA LEU A 33 -1.08 10.01 15.41
C LEU A 33 0.19 10.63 14.81
N MET A 34 0.57 10.26 13.58
CA MET A 34 1.70 10.83 12.87
C MET A 34 1.43 12.28 12.44
N LEU A 35 0.20 12.60 12.08
CA LEU A 35 -0.18 13.87 11.44
C LEU A 35 0.22 15.08 12.28
N PHE A 36 -0.12 15.09 13.58
CA PHE A 36 0.14 16.22 14.46
C PHE A 36 1.63 16.54 14.64
N PRO A 37 2.49 15.59 15.04
CA PRO A 37 3.91 15.89 15.14
C PRO A 37 4.58 16.20 13.81
N ALA A 38 4.12 15.57 12.70
CA ALA A 38 4.62 15.87 11.37
C ALA A 38 4.30 17.32 10.96
N MET A 39 3.09 17.80 11.25
CA MET A 39 2.71 19.19 11.00
C MET A 39 3.54 20.17 11.82
N LEU A 40 3.80 19.85 13.09
CA LEU A 40 4.67 20.68 13.94
C LEU A 40 6.08 20.80 13.35
N VAL A 41 6.65 19.70 12.85
CA VAL A 41 7.95 19.71 12.17
C VAL A 41 7.91 20.56 10.91
N VAL A 42 6.91 20.36 10.03
CA VAL A 42 6.79 21.12 8.78
C VAL A 42 6.62 22.61 9.03
N THR A 43 5.72 23.01 9.94
CA THR A 43 5.50 24.42 10.27
C THR A 43 6.76 25.07 10.84
N THR A 44 7.49 24.35 11.70
CA THR A 44 8.74 24.85 12.27
C THR A 44 9.84 25.03 11.22
N LEU A 45 9.98 24.06 10.28
CA LEU A 45 10.92 24.17 9.17
C LEU A 45 10.58 25.33 8.22
N LEU A 46 9.31 25.53 7.91
CA LEU A 46 8.85 26.66 7.09
C LEU A 46 9.12 28.01 7.77
N ALA A 47 8.91 28.08 9.08
CA ALA A 47 9.21 29.29 9.85
C ALA A 47 10.71 29.62 9.86
N GLN A 48 11.60 28.60 9.89
CA GLN A 48 13.04 28.79 9.85
C GLN A 48 13.57 29.18 8.47
N ALA A 49 12.92 28.71 7.40
CA ALA A 49 13.36 28.96 6.04
C ALA A 49 13.19 30.42 5.57
N GLN A 50 12.73 31.34 6.48
CA GLN A 50 12.41 32.76 6.15
C GLN A 50 11.54 32.99 4.90
N ALA A 51 11.09 31.91 4.27
CA ALA A 51 10.09 31.91 3.21
C ALA A 51 8.68 32.29 3.72
N GLY A 52 8.67 32.89 4.82
CA GLY A 52 7.75 32.92 5.96
C GLY A 52 6.42 33.61 5.78
N GLY A 53 6.17 34.42 4.77
CA GLY A 53 4.87 35.09 4.66
C GLY A 53 3.88 34.33 3.77
N THR A 54 4.30 33.92 2.61
CA THR A 54 3.44 33.28 1.58
C THR A 54 3.31 31.77 1.80
N ALA A 55 4.41 31.07 2.07
CA ALA A 55 4.38 29.61 2.26
C ALA A 55 3.64 29.18 3.52
N LEU A 56 3.72 29.94 4.61
CA LEU A 56 2.96 29.69 5.84
C LEU A 56 1.46 29.97 5.62
N GLY A 57 1.12 31.01 4.84
CA GLY A 57 -0.25 31.33 4.45
C GLY A 57 -0.85 30.25 3.55
N GLU A 58 -0.12 29.74 2.57
CA GLU A 58 -0.56 28.65 1.69
C GLU A 58 -0.69 27.33 2.47
N PHE A 59 0.25 27.04 3.38
CA PHE A 59 0.15 25.92 4.29
C PHE A 59 -1.11 26.03 5.15
N ARG A 60 -1.35 27.17 5.78
CA ARG A 60 -2.56 27.43 6.58
C ARG A 60 -3.83 27.20 5.76
N SER A 61 -3.96 27.82 4.58
CA SER A 61 -5.15 27.70 3.73
C SER A 61 -5.41 26.27 3.26
N THR A 62 -4.35 25.47 3.06
CA THR A 62 -4.47 24.07 2.68
C THR A 62 -4.95 23.21 3.85
N PHE A 63 -4.49 23.48 5.07
CA PHE A 63 -4.83 22.68 6.25
C PHE A 63 -6.03 23.17 7.02
N GLU A 64 -6.51 24.41 6.81
CA GLU A 64 -7.78 24.91 7.35
C GLU A 64 -8.98 24.02 6.98
N GLN A 65 -8.88 23.30 5.86
CA GLN A 65 -9.92 22.36 5.43
C GLN A 65 -9.92 21.03 6.20
N PHE A 66 -8.79 20.67 6.82
CA PHE A 66 -8.58 19.35 7.44
C PHE A 66 -8.43 19.42 8.97
N LEU A 67 -8.14 20.59 9.52
CA LEU A 67 -7.89 20.77 10.96
C LEU A 67 -8.84 21.77 11.57
N PRO A 68 -9.26 21.54 12.82
CA PRO A 68 -10.00 22.54 13.58
C PRO A 68 -9.22 23.86 13.66
N PRO A 69 -9.90 25.02 13.53
CA PRO A 69 -9.25 26.33 13.58
C PRO A 69 -8.43 26.54 14.86
N ASP A 70 -8.91 26.07 15.99
CA ASP A 70 -8.20 26.12 17.28
C ASP A 70 -6.84 25.40 17.23
N THR A 71 -6.74 24.30 16.47
CA THR A 71 -5.49 23.55 16.31
C THR A 71 -4.49 24.32 15.45
N LEU A 72 -4.95 25.01 14.42
CA LEU A 72 -4.12 25.86 13.57
C LEU A 72 -3.63 27.09 14.33
N ASP A 73 -4.48 27.72 15.12
CA ASP A 73 -4.11 28.87 15.95
C ASP A 73 -3.13 28.49 17.06
N LEU A 74 -3.28 27.32 17.68
CA LEU A 74 -2.30 26.74 18.59
C LEU A 74 -0.96 26.49 17.89
N LEU A 75 -0.96 25.88 16.70
CA LEU A 75 0.23 25.66 15.90
C LEU A 75 0.90 26.99 15.55
N GLN A 76 0.14 27.97 15.08
CA GLN A 76 0.66 29.28 14.71
C GLN A 76 1.21 30.05 15.93
N SER A 77 0.49 30.06 17.04
CA SER A 77 0.96 30.69 18.28
C SER A 77 2.21 30.03 18.84
N TYR A 78 2.30 28.69 18.68
CA TYR A 78 3.46 27.91 19.07
C TYR A 78 4.68 28.20 18.17
N VAL A 79 4.47 28.30 16.86
CA VAL A 79 5.50 28.61 15.86
C VAL A 79 6.01 30.05 16.01
N LEU A 80 5.12 31.03 16.25
CA LEU A 80 5.47 32.44 16.41
C LEU A 80 6.08 32.74 17.80
N SER A 81 5.80 31.93 18.82
CA SER A 81 6.43 32.09 20.11
C SER A 81 7.90 31.67 20.01
N ARG A 82 8.83 32.55 20.43
CA ARG A 82 10.29 32.33 20.40
C ARG A 82 10.78 31.01 21.04
N ARG A 83 9.90 30.26 21.73
CA ARG A 83 10.20 28.97 22.36
C ARG A 83 10.37 27.80 21.37
N VAL A 84 9.83 27.90 20.16
CA VAL A 84 9.90 26.82 19.15
C VAL A 84 11.26 26.69 18.48
N HIS A 85 12.16 27.64 18.69
CA HIS A 85 13.56 27.53 18.25
C HIS A 85 14.38 26.57 19.13
N SER A 86 13.78 25.93 20.13
CA SER A 86 14.46 24.91 20.92
C SER A 86 14.65 23.65 20.09
N PHE A 87 15.90 23.28 19.83
CA PHE A 87 16.30 22.01 19.21
C PHE A 87 15.56 20.81 19.83
N GLN A 88 15.26 20.86 21.12
CA GLN A 88 14.52 19.83 21.85
C GLN A 88 13.11 19.60 21.29
N VAL A 89 12.37 20.67 20.96
CA VAL A 89 10.99 20.56 20.43
C VAL A 89 11.00 19.96 19.04
N ILE A 90 11.91 20.41 18.17
CA ILE A 90 12.04 19.87 16.83
C ILE A 90 12.47 18.40 16.88
N PHE A 91 13.44 18.07 17.72
CA PHE A 91 13.94 16.72 17.88
C PHE A 91 12.87 15.77 18.44
N SER A 92 12.11 16.18 19.47
CA SER A 92 11.04 15.35 20.05
C SER A 92 9.89 15.14 19.07
N ALA A 93 9.45 16.22 18.38
CA ALA A 93 8.39 16.12 17.38
C ALA A 93 8.81 15.26 16.18
N SER A 94 10.04 15.41 15.68
CA SER A 94 10.59 14.58 14.60
C SER A 94 10.68 13.12 15.02
N SER A 95 11.19 12.85 16.22
CA SER A 95 11.29 11.48 16.75
C SER A 95 9.92 10.83 16.88
N LEU A 96 8.93 11.55 17.41
CA LEU A 96 7.56 11.05 17.54
C LEU A 96 6.92 10.81 16.19
N SER A 97 7.13 11.71 15.23
CA SER A 97 6.63 11.57 13.85
C SER A 97 7.23 10.33 13.16
N ILE A 98 8.54 10.11 13.28
CA ILE A 98 9.21 8.93 12.73
C ILE A 98 8.70 7.66 13.39
N PHE A 99 8.50 7.66 14.70
CA PHE A 99 7.97 6.51 15.43
C PHE A 99 6.53 6.17 14.99
N ALA A 100 5.68 7.17 14.84
CA ALA A 100 4.32 6.98 14.34
C ALA A 100 4.31 6.52 12.87
N ALA A 101 5.16 7.09 12.00
CA ALA A 101 5.33 6.65 10.61
C ALA A 101 5.78 5.19 10.52
N LEU A 102 6.68 4.77 11.41
CA LEU A 102 7.08 3.36 11.53
C LEU A 102 5.87 2.47 11.84
N GLY A 103 4.96 2.90 12.74
CA GLY A 103 3.71 2.21 13.05
C GLY A 103 2.82 2.01 11.82
N VAL A 104 2.65 3.07 11.01
CA VAL A 104 1.89 3.00 9.73
C VAL A 104 2.50 1.96 8.80
N MET A 105 3.82 2.03 8.56
CA MET A 105 4.50 1.10 7.65
C MET A 105 4.44 -0.34 8.14
N LEU A 106 4.61 -0.59 9.42
CA LEU A 106 4.49 -1.93 10.01
C LEU A 106 3.08 -2.50 9.84
N THR A 107 2.05 -1.68 9.99
CA THR A 107 0.65 -2.10 9.81
C THR A 107 0.36 -2.43 8.34
N LEU A 108 0.80 -1.59 7.40
CA LEU A 108 0.65 -1.86 5.97
C LEU A 108 1.43 -3.12 5.54
N MET A 109 2.67 -3.29 6.01
CA MET A 109 3.46 -4.50 5.74
C MET A 109 2.78 -5.77 6.27
N GLU A 110 2.08 -5.68 7.40
CA GLU A 110 1.29 -6.82 7.91
C GLU A 110 0.11 -7.15 6.99
N GLY A 111 -0.60 -6.13 6.48
CA GLY A 111 -1.65 -6.31 5.48
C GLY A 111 -1.10 -6.95 4.19
N PHE A 112 0.04 -6.48 3.69
CA PHE A 112 0.68 -7.07 2.51
C PHE A 112 1.09 -8.52 2.76
N ARG A 113 1.62 -8.85 3.94
CA ARG A 113 1.95 -10.22 4.31
C ARG A 113 0.74 -11.15 4.17
N ARG A 114 -0.43 -10.72 4.66
CA ARG A 114 -1.69 -11.47 4.56
C ARG A 114 -2.15 -11.60 3.11
N ALA A 115 -2.13 -10.51 2.35
CA ALA A 115 -2.52 -10.47 0.94
C ALA A 115 -1.73 -11.49 0.08
N TYR A 116 -0.43 -11.62 0.34
CA TYR A 116 0.44 -12.57 -0.34
C TYR A 116 0.53 -13.94 0.36
N ARG A 117 -0.27 -14.18 1.42
CA ARG A 117 -0.28 -15.43 2.21
C ARG A 117 1.11 -15.86 2.68
N LEU A 118 1.90 -14.89 3.14
CA LEU A 118 3.25 -15.16 3.64
C LEU A 118 3.20 -15.62 5.11
N PRO A 119 4.09 -16.55 5.54
CA PRO A 119 4.16 -17.00 6.93
C PRO A 119 4.48 -15.83 7.88
N ALA A 120 3.99 -15.93 9.13
CA ALA A 120 4.20 -14.88 10.13
C ALA A 120 5.68 -14.67 10.48
N GLU A 121 6.48 -15.73 10.43
CA GLU A 121 7.91 -15.77 10.77
C GLU A 121 8.82 -15.30 9.61
N ALA A 122 8.24 -14.80 8.51
CA ALA A 122 9.01 -14.39 7.33
C ALA A 122 10.10 -13.34 7.64
N TRP A 123 9.98 -12.61 8.73
CA TRP A 123 10.87 -11.51 9.10
C TRP A 123 11.43 -11.67 10.51
N SER A 124 12.72 -11.41 10.68
CA SER A 124 13.29 -11.11 11.99
C SER A 124 12.66 -9.85 12.58
N PHE A 125 12.49 -9.77 13.89
CA PHE A 125 11.92 -8.64 14.62
C PHE A 125 12.57 -7.30 14.21
N TRP A 126 13.89 -7.24 14.15
CA TRP A 126 14.63 -6.05 13.74
C TRP A 126 14.60 -5.80 12.23
N GLY A 127 14.69 -6.85 11.42
CA GLY A 127 14.64 -6.73 9.96
C GLY A 127 13.36 -6.12 9.45
N ARG A 128 12.22 -6.41 10.10
CA ARG A 128 10.92 -5.82 9.79
C ARG A 128 10.89 -4.32 10.09
N ARG A 129 11.45 -3.89 11.24
CA ARG A 129 11.48 -2.48 11.64
C ARG A 129 12.41 -1.64 10.78
N VAL A 130 13.59 -2.15 10.47
CA VAL A 130 14.53 -1.46 9.58
C VAL A 130 13.92 -1.26 8.20
N ARG A 131 13.25 -2.26 7.64
CA ARG A 131 12.56 -2.09 6.35
C ARG A 131 11.40 -1.10 6.42
N ALA A 132 10.58 -1.16 7.46
CA ALA A 132 9.52 -0.20 7.66
C ALA A 132 10.07 1.23 7.75
N LEU A 133 11.19 1.43 8.43
CA LEU A 133 11.88 2.72 8.51
C LEU A 133 12.40 3.18 7.15
N LEU A 134 12.97 2.28 6.35
CA LEU A 134 13.43 2.60 4.98
C LEU A 134 12.27 2.92 4.03
N LEU A 135 11.10 2.32 4.22
CA LEU A 135 9.91 2.63 3.43
C LEU A 135 9.37 4.04 3.67
N VAL A 136 9.57 4.60 4.87
CA VAL A 136 9.12 5.97 5.17
C VAL A 136 9.70 6.98 4.17
N PRO A 137 11.02 7.15 3.98
CA PRO A 137 11.54 8.09 3.00
C PRO A 137 11.23 7.69 1.56
N ILE A 138 11.16 6.40 1.22
CA ILE A 138 10.77 5.92 -0.13
C ILE A 138 9.37 6.40 -0.50
N VAL A 139 8.46 6.52 0.46
CA VAL A 139 7.11 7.02 0.24
C VAL A 139 7.06 8.55 0.35
N LEU A 140 7.66 9.13 1.39
CA LEU A 140 7.56 10.56 1.68
C LEU A 140 8.27 11.43 0.63
N VAL A 141 9.48 11.05 0.20
CA VAL A 141 10.26 11.89 -0.74
C VAL A 141 9.53 12.08 -2.09
N PRO A 142 9.07 11.03 -2.78
CA PRO A 142 8.33 11.23 -4.03
C PRO A 142 7.00 11.96 -3.83
N LEU A 143 6.28 11.72 -2.72
CA LEU A 143 5.05 12.44 -2.42
C LEU A 143 5.29 13.92 -2.16
N THR A 144 6.38 14.27 -1.46
CA THR A 144 6.78 15.68 -1.26
C THR A 144 7.11 16.35 -2.59
N VAL A 145 7.85 15.66 -3.47
CA VAL A 145 8.17 16.17 -4.82
C VAL A 145 6.88 16.36 -5.63
N ALA A 146 5.96 15.40 -5.62
CA ALA A 146 4.68 15.52 -6.31
C ALA A 146 3.84 16.70 -5.77
N THR A 147 3.83 16.89 -4.45
CA THR A 147 3.15 18.04 -3.83
C THR A 147 3.79 19.37 -4.24
N MET A 148 5.12 19.44 -4.29
CA MET A 148 5.84 20.62 -4.80
C MET A 148 5.47 20.92 -6.25
N VAL A 149 5.40 19.89 -7.12
CA VAL A 149 4.99 20.05 -8.52
C VAL A 149 3.55 20.58 -8.62
N ILE A 150 2.65 20.15 -7.73
CA ILE A 150 1.27 20.66 -7.71
C ILE A 150 1.24 22.15 -7.29
N VAL A 151 1.92 22.49 -6.20
CA VAL A 151 1.92 23.85 -5.62
C VAL A 151 2.64 24.83 -6.55
N PHE A 152 3.89 24.55 -6.90
CA PHE A 152 4.67 25.45 -7.79
C PHE A 152 4.19 25.41 -9.23
N GLY A 153 3.52 24.31 -9.64
CA GLY A 153 2.92 24.20 -10.97
C GLY A 153 1.89 25.29 -11.26
N ARG A 154 1.22 25.82 -10.24
CA ARG A 154 0.32 26.97 -10.37
C ARG A 154 1.08 28.27 -10.63
N GLN A 155 2.21 28.48 -9.99
CA GLN A 155 3.07 29.65 -10.23
C GLN A 155 3.61 29.65 -11.66
N ILE A 156 4.04 28.49 -12.15
CA ILE A 156 4.50 28.33 -13.54
C ILE A 156 3.34 28.57 -14.51
N GLU A 157 2.12 28.14 -14.19
CA GLU A 157 0.90 28.40 -14.99
C GLU A 157 0.62 29.88 -15.10
N LEU A 158 0.72 30.64 -14.01
CA LEU A 158 0.56 32.10 -14.01
C LEU A 158 1.66 32.79 -14.85
N TRP A 159 2.91 32.38 -14.70
CA TRP A 159 4.02 32.91 -15.50
C TRP A 159 3.85 32.61 -16.99
N ILE A 160 3.41 31.43 -17.39
CA ILE A 160 3.09 31.06 -18.77
C ILE A 160 1.98 31.97 -19.34
N ILE A 161 0.97 32.28 -18.48
CA ILE A 161 -0.14 33.15 -18.85
C ILE A 161 0.36 34.57 -19.17
N GLU A 162 1.35 35.07 -18.45
CA GLU A 162 1.93 36.39 -18.65
C GLU A 162 2.89 36.43 -19.86
N ALA A 163 3.65 35.34 -20.08
CA ALA A 163 4.69 35.29 -21.11
C ALA A 163 4.19 34.84 -22.50
N ALA A 164 3.10 34.06 -22.56
CA ALA A 164 2.60 33.52 -23.82
C ALA A 164 1.66 34.49 -24.54
N GLY A 165 1.90 34.72 -25.84
CA GLY A 165 0.97 35.46 -26.71
C GLY A 165 -0.42 34.77 -26.74
N HIS A 166 -1.45 35.59 -27.08
CA HIS A 166 -2.87 35.17 -26.95
C HIS A 166 -3.22 33.88 -27.71
N ASP A 167 -2.59 33.61 -28.86
CA ASP A 167 -2.99 32.51 -29.74
C ASP A 167 -2.54 31.13 -29.28
N LEU A 168 -1.39 31.01 -28.60
CA LEU A 168 -0.84 29.71 -28.15
C LEU A 168 -1.14 29.40 -26.72
N ARG A 169 -1.69 30.33 -25.96
CA ARG A 169 -1.93 30.21 -24.50
C ARG A 169 -2.73 28.99 -24.15
N HIS A 170 -3.86 28.72 -24.81
CA HIS A 170 -4.74 27.58 -24.50
C HIS A 170 -4.05 26.25 -24.72
N ILE A 171 -3.25 26.13 -25.77
CA ILE A 171 -2.52 24.92 -26.13
C ILE A 171 -1.44 24.63 -25.07
N VAL A 172 -0.63 25.64 -24.74
CA VAL A 172 0.45 25.51 -23.76
C VAL A 172 -0.11 25.16 -22.36
N LEU A 173 -1.19 25.83 -21.93
CA LEU A 173 -1.84 25.54 -20.67
C LEU A 173 -2.44 24.13 -20.62
N PHE A 174 -3.01 23.65 -21.73
CA PHE A 174 -3.52 22.28 -21.82
C PHE A 174 -2.40 21.26 -21.65
N PHE A 175 -1.29 21.41 -22.41
CA PHE A 175 -0.13 20.51 -22.30
C PHE A 175 0.51 20.57 -20.91
N TRP A 176 0.64 21.76 -20.31
CA TRP A 176 1.17 21.94 -18.97
C TRP A 176 0.29 21.22 -17.92
N ARG A 177 -1.02 21.38 -18.01
CA ARG A 177 -1.97 20.71 -17.11
C ARG A 177 -1.92 19.19 -17.27
N MET A 178 -1.85 18.69 -18.51
CA MET A 178 -1.69 17.27 -18.78
C MET A 178 -0.37 16.74 -18.21
N ALA A 179 0.75 17.41 -18.43
CA ALA A 179 2.05 17.04 -17.91
C ALA A 179 2.03 16.96 -16.36
N ARG A 180 1.49 17.98 -15.70
CA ARG A 180 1.39 18.04 -14.23
C ARG A 180 0.60 16.85 -13.67
N TRP A 181 -0.58 16.57 -14.23
CA TRP A 181 -1.39 15.41 -13.78
C TRP A 181 -0.72 14.08 -14.09
N SER A 182 -0.03 13.96 -15.23
CA SER A 182 0.73 12.76 -15.58
C SER A 182 1.86 12.49 -14.58
N VAL A 183 2.57 13.53 -14.15
CA VAL A 183 3.62 13.41 -13.12
C VAL A 183 3.02 12.91 -11.79
N VAL A 184 1.89 13.47 -11.36
CA VAL A 184 1.22 13.07 -10.12
C VAL A 184 0.77 11.60 -10.19
N LEU A 185 0.15 11.19 -11.30
CA LEU A 185 -0.27 9.80 -11.51
C LEU A 185 0.92 8.84 -11.54
N ALA A 186 1.96 9.18 -12.30
CA ALA A 186 3.17 8.37 -12.40
C ALA A 186 3.86 8.24 -11.04
N THR A 187 3.96 9.31 -10.27
CA THR A 187 4.52 9.29 -8.91
C THR A 187 3.69 8.41 -7.98
N SER A 188 2.36 8.52 -8.00
CA SER A 188 1.46 7.69 -7.19
C SER A 188 1.62 6.19 -7.51
N ILE A 189 1.66 5.83 -8.80
CA ILE A 189 1.87 4.44 -9.23
C ILE A 189 3.26 3.96 -8.80
N THR A 190 4.30 4.79 -8.96
CA THR A 190 5.67 4.45 -8.57
C THR A 190 5.79 4.22 -7.06
N VAL A 191 5.20 5.11 -6.25
CA VAL A 191 5.19 4.99 -4.79
C VAL A 191 4.47 3.71 -4.34
N LEU A 192 3.27 3.43 -4.88
CA LEU A 192 2.55 2.21 -4.56
C LEU A 192 3.29 0.96 -5.02
N THR A 193 3.91 1.00 -6.21
CA THR A 193 4.73 -0.10 -6.72
C THR A 193 5.92 -0.36 -5.80
N ALA A 194 6.64 0.70 -5.39
CA ALA A 194 7.74 0.60 -4.44
C ALA A 194 7.29 0.06 -3.08
N LEU A 195 6.15 0.55 -2.58
CA LEU A 195 5.56 0.11 -1.32
C LEU A 195 5.22 -1.38 -1.33
N TYR A 196 4.59 -1.88 -2.40
CA TYR A 196 4.27 -3.30 -2.55
C TYR A 196 5.51 -4.14 -2.80
N HIS A 197 6.48 -3.65 -3.57
CA HIS A 197 7.71 -4.40 -3.88
C HIS A 197 8.61 -4.55 -2.65
N PHE A 198 8.88 -3.45 -1.93
CA PHE A 198 9.76 -3.46 -0.76
C PHE A 198 9.04 -3.84 0.53
N GLY A 199 7.74 -3.60 0.62
CA GLY A 199 6.91 -3.96 1.77
C GLY A 199 6.62 -5.45 1.89
N THR A 200 6.87 -6.24 0.83
CA THR A 200 6.78 -7.70 0.84
C THR A 200 8.17 -8.34 0.82
N ARG A 201 8.33 -9.52 1.41
CA ARG A 201 9.61 -10.25 1.36
C ARG A 201 9.87 -10.94 0.02
N ARG A 202 8.84 -11.07 -0.83
CA ARG A 202 9.01 -11.73 -2.11
C ARG A 202 9.77 -10.87 -3.10
N LYS A 203 10.80 -11.44 -3.72
CA LYS A 203 11.53 -10.83 -4.84
C LYS A 203 10.74 -11.02 -6.13
N GLU A 204 9.57 -10.40 -6.23
CA GLU A 204 8.86 -10.35 -7.50
C GLU A 204 9.44 -9.26 -8.41
N HIS A 205 9.37 -9.50 -9.71
CA HIS A 205 9.79 -8.51 -10.69
C HIS A 205 8.85 -7.28 -10.61
N TRP A 206 9.40 -6.07 -10.68
CA TRP A 206 8.66 -4.80 -10.56
C TRP A 206 7.39 -4.76 -11.43
N ALA A 207 7.50 -5.22 -12.70
CA ALA A 207 6.38 -5.25 -13.62
C ALA A 207 5.17 -6.07 -13.12
N ARG A 208 5.39 -7.06 -12.27
CA ARG A 208 4.32 -7.92 -11.75
C ARG A 208 3.51 -7.27 -10.62
N VAL A 209 4.05 -6.22 -10.02
CA VAL A 209 3.46 -5.47 -8.90
C VAL A 209 2.67 -4.25 -9.40
N ILE A 210 2.99 -3.75 -10.60
CA ILE A 210 2.34 -2.59 -11.22
C ILE A 210 0.80 -2.70 -11.32
N PRO A 211 0.20 -3.87 -11.67
CA PRO A 211 -1.26 -3.93 -11.83
C PRO A 211 -2.04 -3.54 -10.57
N GLY A 212 -1.59 -3.96 -9.38
CA GLY A 212 -2.22 -3.55 -8.13
C GLY A 212 -1.97 -2.09 -7.79
N ALA A 213 -0.78 -1.56 -8.10
CA ALA A 213 -0.47 -0.15 -7.91
C ALA A 213 -1.35 0.74 -8.82
N LEU A 214 -1.51 0.33 -10.07
CA LEU A 214 -2.40 1.02 -11.02
C LEU A 214 -3.86 0.98 -10.55
N ALA A 215 -4.35 -0.20 -10.16
CA ALA A 215 -5.71 -0.34 -9.65
C ALA A 215 -5.92 0.48 -8.37
N GLY A 216 -4.98 0.45 -7.42
CA GLY A 216 -5.02 1.26 -6.21
C GLY A 216 -5.06 2.76 -6.53
N THR A 217 -4.19 3.24 -7.42
CA THR A 217 -4.18 4.65 -7.85
C THR A 217 -5.51 5.03 -8.52
N LEU A 218 -6.01 4.21 -9.47
CA LEU A 218 -7.27 4.47 -10.16
C LEU A 218 -8.50 4.45 -9.23
N MET A 219 -8.48 3.65 -8.16
CA MET A 219 -9.54 3.67 -7.14
C MET A 219 -9.41 4.86 -6.19
N TRP A 220 -8.18 5.27 -5.86
CA TRP A 220 -7.93 6.32 -4.89
C TRP A 220 -8.40 7.71 -5.36
N PHE A 221 -8.19 8.04 -6.65
CA PHE A 221 -8.62 9.33 -7.21
C PHE A 221 -10.14 9.55 -7.12
N PRO A 222 -11.00 8.68 -7.67
CA PRO A 222 -12.44 8.89 -7.57
C PRO A 222 -12.95 8.77 -6.14
N ALA A 223 -12.35 7.92 -5.30
CA ALA A 223 -12.70 7.81 -3.89
C ALA A 223 -12.43 9.11 -3.12
N THR A 224 -11.27 9.74 -3.37
CA THR A 224 -10.91 11.03 -2.76
C THR A 224 -11.84 12.14 -3.24
N LEU A 225 -12.17 12.18 -4.54
CA LEU A 225 -13.11 13.16 -5.08
C LEU A 225 -14.52 12.98 -4.51
N ALA A 226 -15.01 11.75 -4.45
CA ALA A 226 -16.31 11.43 -3.87
C ALA A 226 -16.38 11.77 -2.38
N PHE A 227 -15.31 11.48 -1.64
CA PHE A 227 -15.21 11.82 -0.24
C PHE A 227 -15.16 13.33 -0.01
N GLY A 228 -14.36 14.07 -0.79
CA GLY A 228 -14.31 15.51 -0.73
C GLY A 228 -15.67 16.15 -1.04
N TRP A 229 -16.34 15.66 -2.08
CA TRP A 229 -17.70 16.10 -2.41
C TRP A 229 -18.69 15.84 -1.26
N TYR A 230 -18.64 14.66 -0.64
CA TYR A 230 -19.49 14.30 0.49
C TYR A 230 -19.29 15.27 1.68
N VAL A 231 -18.04 15.49 2.09
CA VAL A 231 -17.70 16.34 3.25
C VAL A 231 -18.08 17.81 3.00
N THR A 232 -17.93 18.31 1.78
CA THR A 232 -18.21 19.72 1.46
C THR A 232 -19.69 20.00 1.23
N ARG A 233 -20.50 18.99 0.86
CA ARG A 233 -21.92 19.17 0.56
C ARG A 233 -22.82 19.07 1.78
N ASP A 234 -22.42 18.33 2.80
CA ASP A 234 -23.25 18.12 3.99
C ASP A 234 -23.02 19.22 5.02
N GLU A 235 -23.81 20.31 4.93
CA GLU A 235 -23.80 21.41 5.92
C GLU A 235 -24.10 20.93 7.35
N ASN A 236 -24.79 19.80 7.49
CA ASN A 236 -25.11 19.21 8.80
C ASN A 236 -23.88 18.54 9.43
N TYR A 237 -22.89 18.12 8.63
CA TYR A 237 -21.69 17.48 9.14
C TYR A 237 -20.96 18.38 10.15
N SER A 238 -20.72 19.64 9.80
CA SER A 238 -20.14 20.64 10.72
C SER A 238 -21.03 20.95 11.92
N ARG A 239 -22.35 20.93 11.74
CA ARG A 239 -23.29 21.21 12.84
C ARG A 239 -23.33 20.09 13.87
N PHE A 240 -23.26 18.82 13.45
CA PHE A 240 -23.29 17.67 14.36
C PHE A 240 -21.96 17.45 15.08
N TYR A 241 -20.85 17.59 14.37
CA TYR A 241 -19.52 17.25 14.90
C TYR A 241 -18.74 18.46 15.40
N GLY A 242 -19.20 19.71 15.13
CA GLY A 242 -18.54 20.94 15.57
C GLY A 242 -17.06 20.98 15.22
N SER A 243 -16.21 21.33 16.18
CA SER A 243 -14.75 21.39 16.03
C SER A 243 -14.08 20.03 15.72
N PHE A 244 -14.76 18.90 15.99
CA PHE A 244 -14.24 17.57 15.69
C PHE A 244 -14.49 17.13 14.24
N ALA A 245 -15.33 17.84 13.49
CA ALA A 245 -15.72 17.48 12.13
C ALA A 245 -14.51 17.22 11.22
N ALA A 246 -13.54 18.12 11.20
CA ALA A 246 -12.34 18.01 10.38
C ALA A 246 -11.47 16.80 10.81
N GLY A 247 -11.32 16.58 12.12
CA GLY A 247 -10.57 15.44 12.63
C GLY A 247 -11.18 14.09 12.23
N ILE A 248 -12.51 13.97 12.34
CA ILE A 248 -13.26 12.78 11.94
C ILE A 248 -13.16 12.57 10.42
N ALA A 249 -13.35 13.63 9.63
CA ALA A 249 -13.18 13.57 8.18
C ALA A 249 -11.78 13.08 7.78
N THR A 250 -10.74 13.65 8.40
CA THR A 250 -9.37 13.24 8.16
C THR A 250 -9.14 11.76 8.50
N LEU A 251 -9.66 11.29 9.63
CA LEU A 251 -9.54 9.89 10.04
C LEU A 251 -10.23 8.94 9.03
N VAL A 252 -11.43 9.31 8.57
CA VAL A 252 -12.16 8.53 7.56
C VAL A 252 -11.42 8.53 6.22
N TRP A 253 -10.85 9.66 5.80
CA TRP A 253 -10.04 9.75 4.59
C TRP A 253 -8.77 8.90 4.67
N LEU A 254 -8.06 8.91 5.81
CA LEU A 254 -6.90 8.06 6.06
C LEU A 254 -7.28 6.58 6.04
N TYR A 255 -8.43 6.22 6.63
CA TYR A 255 -8.96 4.87 6.56
C TYR A 255 -9.25 4.43 5.12
N LEU A 256 -9.93 5.26 4.34
CA LEU A 256 -10.25 4.98 2.94
C LEU A 256 -8.97 4.81 2.10
N THR A 257 -7.98 5.68 2.31
CA THR A 257 -6.66 5.59 1.66
C THR A 257 -5.96 4.28 2.01
N ALA A 258 -5.86 3.93 3.29
CA ALA A 258 -5.24 2.69 3.74
C ALA A 258 -5.98 1.46 3.19
N PHE A 259 -7.30 1.49 3.18
CA PHE A 259 -8.13 0.42 2.63
C PHE A 259 -7.86 0.20 1.13
N ILE A 260 -7.81 1.26 0.34
CA ILE A 260 -7.53 1.19 -1.11
C ILE A 260 -6.10 0.68 -1.37
N VAL A 261 -5.11 1.13 -0.60
CA VAL A 261 -3.74 0.63 -0.69
C VAL A 261 -3.69 -0.88 -0.41
N LEU A 262 -4.36 -1.35 0.63
CA LEU A 262 -4.42 -2.78 0.95
C LEU A 262 -5.20 -3.58 -0.10
N LEU A 263 -6.27 -3.05 -0.66
CA LEU A 263 -7.03 -3.69 -1.73
C LEU A 263 -6.20 -3.84 -3.01
N GLY A 264 -5.35 -2.86 -3.34
CA GLY A 264 -4.38 -2.98 -4.43
C GLY A 264 -3.34 -4.10 -4.19
N ALA A 265 -2.90 -4.29 -2.94
CA ALA A 265 -2.02 -5.39 -2.56
C ALA A 265 -2.73 -6.76 -2.68
N GLU A 266 -4.01 -6.84 -2.28
CA GLU A 266 -4.83 -8.06 -2.47
C GLU A 266 -4.97 -8.44 -3.93
N LEU A 267 -5.20 -7.46 -4.82
CA LEU A 267 -5.25 -7.72 -6.25
C LEU A 267 -3.92 -8.29 -6.77
N ASN A 268 -2.78 -7.74 -6.33
CA ASN A 268 -1.47 -8.29 -6.66
C ASN A 268 -1.30 -9.71 -6.11
N GLY A 269 -1.78 -9.98 -4.89
CA GLY A 269 -1.78 -11.31 -4.29
C GLY A 269 -2.58 -12.33 -5.11
N VAL A 270 -3.80 -11.97 -5.55
CA VAL A 270 -4.63 -12.81 -6.44
C VAL A 270 -3.92 -13.10 -7.76
N LEU A 271 -3.36 -12.06 -8.39
CA LEU A 271 -2.62 -12.19 -9.65
C LEU A 271 -1.36 -13.04 -9.52
N TYR A 272 -0.74 -13.01 -8.34
CA TYR A 272 0.44 -13.84 -8.04
C TYR A 272 0.05 -15.32 -7.98
N TRP A 273 -0.96 -15.68 -7.19
CA TRP A 273 -1.38 -17.07 -7.00
C TRP A 273 -1.93 -17.68 -8.28
N ASP A 274 -2.70 -16.94 -9.04
CA ASP A 274 -3.23 -17.35 -10.36
C ASP A 274 -2.10 -17.77 -11.32
N ARG A 275 -1.02 -16.99 -11.36
CA ARG A 275 0.17 -17.31 -12.18
C ARG A 275 0.92 -18.53 -11.67
N HIS A 276 1.05 -18.64 -10.36
CA HIS A 276 1.75 -19.76 -9.73
C HIS A 276 1.04 -21.10 -9.98
N GLU A 277 -0.29 -21.13 -9.85
CA GLU A 277 -1.10 -22.30 -10.18
C GLU A 277 -0.96 -22.71 -11.64
N GLN A 278 -0.96 -21.76 -12.57
CA GLN A 278 -0.76 -22.02 -13.99
C GLN A 278 0.64 -22.58 -14.28
N GLU A 279 1.67 -22.05 -13.63
CA GLU A 279 3.05 -22.56 -13.79
C GLU A 279 3.20 -23.99 -13.25
N VAL A 280 2.60 -24.29 -12.10
CA VAL A 280 2.61 -25.66 -11.53
C VAL A 280 1.86 -26.62 -12.44
N THR A 281 0.66 -26.27 -12.89
CA THR A 281 -0.14 -27.11 -13.81
C THR A 281 0.60 -27.39 -15.11
N ARG A 282 1.29 -26.37 -15.68
CA ARG A 282 2.07 -26.52 -16.91
C ARG A 282 3.27 -27.43 -16.71
N LYS A 283 3.98 -27.35 -15.58
CA LYS A 283 5.12 -28.24 -15.28
C LYS A 283 4.66 -29.67 -15.13
N THR A 284 3.58 -29.90 -14.37
CA THR A 284 3.02 -31.25 -14.19
C THR A 284 2.56 -31.86 -15.53
N ALA A 285 1.93 -31.06 -16.40
CA ALA A 285 1.54 -31.54 -17.74
C ALA A 285 2.73 -31.86 -18.64
N HIS A 286 3.89 -31.25 -18.44
CA HIS A 286 5.12 -31.54 -19.20
C HIS A 286 5.84 -32.77 -18.67
N GLU A 287 5.78 -33.06 -17.37
CA GLU A 287 6.44 -34.23 -16.74
C GLU A 287 5.67 -35.55 -16.95
N MET A 288 4.34 -35.50 -17.16
CA MET A 288 3.51 -36.68 -17.34
C MET A 288 3.84 -37.48 -18.64
N PRO A 289 4.06 -36.89 -19.82
CA PRO A 289 4.41 -37.65 -21.03
C PRO A 289 5.80 -38.26 -20.95
N GLU A 290 6.75 -37.64 -20.24
CA GLU A 290 8.13 -38.16 -20.12
C GLU A 290 8.17 -39.47 -19.29
N LYS A 291 7.45 -39.54 -18.19
CA LYS A 291 7.32 -40.73 -17.34
C LYS A 291 6.52 -41.85 -18.03
N ALA A 292 5.56 -41.52 -18.88
CA ALA A 292 4.81 -42.49 -19.66
C ALA A 292 5.71 -43.13 -20.78
N GLY A 293 6.61 -42.36 -21.35
CA GLY A 293 7.61 -42.84 -22.32
C GLY A 293 8.67 -43.77 -21.71
N GLU A 294 9.14 -43.44 -20.50
CA GLU A 294 10.12 -44.23 -19.76
C GLU A 294 9.55 -45.57 -19.29
N SER A 295 8.29 -45.61 -18.86
CA SER A 295 7.65 -46.89 -18.47
C SER A 295 7.38 -47.82 -19.65
N THR A 296 7.24 -47.28 -20.86
CA THR A 296 7.01 -48.07 -22.08
C THR A 296 8.32 -48.65 -22.64
N THR A 297 9.44 -47.95 -22.48
CA THR A 297 10.79 -48.47 -22.87
C THR A 297 11.29 -49.53 -21.88
N ALA A 298 11.08 -49.34 -20.56
CA ALA A 298 11.45 -50.34 -19.55
C ALA A 298 10.67 -51.66 -19.68
N LYS A 299 9.43 -51.63 -20.21
CA LYS A 299 8.63 -52.84 -20.45
C LYS A 299 8.97 -53.58 -21.76
N LYS A 300 9.74 -52.97 -22.65
CA LYS A 300 10.15 -53.55 -23.93
C LYS A 300 11.46 -54.31 -23.82
N ASP A 301 12.27 -54.07 -22.76
CA ASP A 301 13.54 -54.75 -22.51
C ASP A 301 13.45 -56.00 -21.59
N SER A 302 12.27 -56.23 -20.96
CA SER A 302 12.02 -57.46 -20.21
C SER A 302 11.42 -58.53 -21.14
N GLY A 303 12.32 -59.26 -21.82
CA GLY A 303 11.99 -60.46 -22.61
C GLY A 303 11.34 -61.55 -21.73
N PRO A 304 10.66 -62.53 -22.33
CA PRO A 304 9.85 -63.51 -21.62
C PRO A 304 10.69 -64.44 -20.77
N ILE A 305 10.65 -64.32 -19.46
CA ILE A 305 11.18 -65.31 -18.55
C ILE A 305 10.16 -66.45 -18.43
N LEU A 306 10.61 -67.62 -18.96
CA LEU A 306 9.93 -68.91 -18.90
C LEU A 306 9.44 -69.26 -17.50
N ALA A 307 8.18 -69.63 -17.43
CA ALA A 307 7.55 -70.26 -16.29
C ALA A 307 8.21 -71.62 -15.97
N VAL A 308 8.77 -71.76 -14.78
CA VAL A 308 9.01 -73.08 -14.17
C VAL A 308 8.17 -73.19 -12.90
N ALA A 309 7.19 -74.04 -12.99
CA ALA A 309 6.37 -74.52 -11.90
C ALA A 309 7.21 -75.29 -10.88
N SER A 310 7.02 -75.02 -9.59
CA SER A 310 7.21 -76.05 -8.56
C SER A 310 6.28 -75.78 -7.38
N SER A 311 5.39 -76.72 -7.20
CA SER A 311 4.52 -76.89 -6.09
C SER A 311 5.29 -77.12 -4.78
N ARG A 312 4.78 -76.64 -3.62
CA ARG A 312 4.54 -77.41 -2.41
C ARG A 312 4.11 -76.53 -1.24
N ASN A 313 2.89 -76.83 -0.84
CA ASN A 313 2.42 -77.13 0.52
C ASN A 313 2.86 -76.30 1.74
N GLY A 314 1.86 -75.85 2.46
CA GLY A 314 1.84 -76.06 3.93
C GLY A 314 1.41 -74.87 4.71
N ALA A 315 0.13 -74.78 4.97
CA ALA A 315 -0.56 -74.72 6.26
C ALA A 315 0.06 -73.84 7.37
N LEU A 316 -0.75 -72.95 7.87
CA LEU A 316 -1.20 -72.79 9.27
C LEU A 316 -1.28 -71.30 9.67
N ALA A 317 -2.51 -70.87 9.93
CA ALA A 317 -2.86 -69.76 10.81
C ALA A 317 -2.87 -70.27 12.26
N PRO A 318 -3.30 -69.51 13.31
CA PRO A 318 -3.35 -68.05 13.60
C PRO A 318 -2.87 -67.73 15.04
N ALA A 319 -2.87 -66.48 15.46
CA ALA A 319 -3.21 -65.93 16.80
C ALA A 319 -2.72 -64.48 16.89
N ALA A 320 -3.56 -63.46 17.09
CA ALA A 320 -4.30 -62.97 18.24
C ALA A 320 -3.42 -62.45 19.40
N HIS A 321 -3.65 -61.28 19.75
CA HIS A 321 -3.66 -60.55 21.03
C HIS A 321 -2.91 -59.20 20.93
N SER A 322 -3.49 -58.12 21.22
CA SER A 322 -4.27 -57.52 22.32
C SER A 322 -3.63 -56.20 22.71
N GLN A 323 -4.40 -55.13 22.66
CA GLN A 323 -4.68 -54.18 23.74
C GLN A 323 -3.43 -53.59 24.47
N ARG A 324 -3.30 -52.33 24.73
CA ARG A 324 -4.18 -51.23 25.18
C ARG A 324 -3.36 -49.96 25.45
N PRO A 325 -3.97 -48.87 25.87
CA PRO A 325 -3.55 -47.48 25.67
C PRO A 325 -3.00 -46.81 26.95
N VAL A 326 -3.02 -45.43 26.98
CA VAL A 326 -2.89 -44.50 28.15
C VAL A 326 -1.48 -43.93 28.34
N ARG A 327 -1.26 -42.71 28.05
CA ARG A 327 -1.52 -41.41 28.75
C ARG A 327 -1.21 -40.24 27.85
#